data_7e2f6056d3157fc143570609e24eecdc
#
_entry.id   7e2f6056d3157fc143570609e24eecdc
#
_cell.length_a   1.000
_cell.length_b   1.000
_cell.length_c   1.000
_cell.angle_alpha   90.00
_cell.angle_beta   90.00
_cell.angle_gamma   90.00
#
_symmetry.space_group_name_H-M   'P 1'
#
loop_
_entity.id
_entity.type
_entity.pdbx_description
1 polymer ?
#
loop_
_entity_poly.entity_id
_entity_poly.type
_entity_poly.pdbx_seq_one_letter_code
_entity_poly.pdbx_strand_id
1 'polypeptide(L)'
;MTTFERRQRILELLRDQPGIKVTELAQRLDVSEGTIRNDLRALAREGLLKRVRGGAVLRQSHRFVSPSFAARVQVNAEAKEWIARRAADVVEDGDSILMDASSTVFGMVRHLEGLRNLTVVTNGIEVALALARSPHSVILVGGLVHSDGASVVGHFGEKILRDLHIKTAFTSCSGFSIDVGLTEIDIQEEQIKRKMIQSAERVFALIDSSKFGKVDLTSFARVDQIAHILTDSRLDPRFIDELRKTDVVLTVCGERTASRFTPWREENNHFKIGFANLGDSMPFATDVRRGLEQAAQEASNVDLIVADNQLDGRVALQVADRLIAKGVDLAIEYQIDEQVGSLIIDKFKRAGIPVIAVDIPMVGATYFGVDHYRAGHMAGVA
;
A
#
# COMPACT_ATOMS: atom_id res chain seq x y z
N MET A 1 0.90 -24.92 4.74
CA MET A 1 0.15 -24.12 5.77
C MET A 1 0.92 -24.24 7.09
N THR A 2 1.31 -23.10 7.66
CA THR A 2 2.00 -23.05 8.96
C THR A 2 1.05 -23.41 10.12
N THR A 3 1.59 -23.78 11.28
CA THR A 3 0.79 -24.06 12.48
C THR A 3 -0.08 -22.87 12.88
N PHE A 4 0.43 -21.66 12.69
CA PHE A 4 -0.28 -20.42 13.00
C PHE A 4 -1.47 -20.21 12.05
N GLU A 5 -1.24 -20.24 10.74
CA GLU A 5 -2.31 -20.11 9.72
C GLU A 5 -3.41 -21.15 9.92
N ARG A 6 -3.01 -22.37 10.26
CA ARG A 6 -3.94 -23.45 10.53
C ARG A 6 -4.83 -23.18 11.75
N ARG A 7 -4.25 -22.68 12.85
CA ARG A 7 -5.02 -22.32 14.05
C ARG A 7 -5.99 -21.17 13.80
N GLN A 8 -5.60 -20.17 13.01
CA GLN A 8 -6.51 -19.09 12.60
C GLN A 8 -7.67 -19.64 11.78
N ARG A 9 -7.40 -20.54 10.84
CA ARG A 9 -8.43 -21.14 10.02
C ARG A 9 -9.38 -22.03 10.84
N ILE A 10 -8.89 -22.70 11.87
CA ILE A 10 -9.72 -23.44 12.84
C ILE A 10 -10.70 -22.49 13.56
N LEU A 11 -10.22 -21.32 14.02
CA LEU A 11 -11.08 -20.35 14.71
C LEU A 11 -12.14 -19.75 13.77
N GLU A 12 -11.80 -19.47 12.51
CA GLU A 12 -12.76 -19.04 11.48
C GLU A 12 -13.85 -20.10 11.24
N LEU A 13 -13.45 -21.35 11.01
CA LEU A 13 -14.40 -22.44 10.80
C LEU A 13 -15.31 -22.68 12.01
N LEU A 14 -14.80 -22.47 13.23
CA LEU A 14 -15.60 -22.56 14.46
C LEU A 14 -16.55 -21.37 14.65
N ARG A 15 -16.28 -20.21 14.02
CA ARG A 15 -17.24 -19.09 13.96
C ARG A 15 -18.41 -19.39 13.05
N ASP A 16 -18.10 -19.89 11.84
CA ASP A 16 -19.12 -20.20 10.85
C ASP A 16 -19.96 -21.41 11.23
N GLN A 17 -19.35 -22.40 11.86
CA GLN A 17 -19.98 -23.65 12.25
C GLN A 17 -19.57 -24.06 13.68
N PRO A 18 -20.25 -23.54 14.74
CA PRO A 18 -20.00 -23.91 16.13
C PRO A 18 -20.17 -25.42 16.35
N GLY A 19 -19.16 -26.05 16.95
CA GLY A 19 -19.20 -27.49 17.26
C GLY A 19 -18.75 -28.41 16.11
N ILE A 20 -18.15 -27.88 15.06
CA ILE A 20 -17.56 -28.65 13.94
C ILE A 20 -16.66 -29.78 14.48
N LYS A 21 -16.77 -30.99 13.94
CA LYS A 21 -16.05 -32.17 14.40
C LYS A 21 -14.56 -32.12 14.02
N VAL A 22 -13.72 -32.76 14.85
CA VAL A 22 -12.26 -32.87 14.57
C VAL A 22 -11.99 -33.54 13.22
N THR A 23 -12.77 -34.54 12.85
CA THR A 23 -12.68 -35.23 11.57
C THR A 23 -12.93 -34.29 10.40
N GLU A 24 -13.92 -33.42 10.49
CA GLU A 24 -14.28 -32.44 9.47
C GLU A 24 -13.23 -31.32 9.36
N LEU A 25 -12.74 -30.83 10.49
CA LEU A 25 -11.61 -29.89 10.51
C LEU A 25 -10.36 -30.48 9.84
N ALA A 26 -10.05 -31.74 10.11
CA ALA A 26 -8.92 -32.45 9.53
C ALA A 26 -9.04 -32.53 7.99
N GLN A 27 -10.23 -32.87 7.49
CA GLN A 27 -10.49 -32.93 6.06
C GLN A 27 -10.43 -31.56 5.37
N ARG A 28 -11.06 -30.53 5.96
CA ARG A 28 -11.06 -29.17 5.36
C ARG A 28 -9.69 -28.50 5.35
N LEU A 29 -8.81 -28.86 6.27
CA LEU A 29 -7.48 -28.26 6.41
C LEU A 29 -6.36 -29.17 5.89
N ASP A 30 -6.71 -30.32 5.36
CA ASP A 30 -5.79 -31.34 4.80
C ASP A 30 -4.65 -31.71 5.77
N VAL A 31 -5.03 -32.05 7.01
CA VAL A 31 -4.09 -32.46 8.07
C VAL A 31 -4.65 -33.63 8.89
N SER A 32 -3.78 -34.31 9.65
CA SER A 32 -4.22 -35.41 10.51
C SER A 32 -5.12 -34.92 11.66
N GLU A 33 -6.06 -35.76 12.12
CA GLU A 33 -6.85 -35.48 13.32
C GLU A 33 -5.99 -35.25 14.57
N GLY A 34 -4.83 -35.90 14.64
CA GLY A 34 -3.85 -35.69 15.73
C GLY A 34 -3.31 -34.26 15.74
N THR A 35 -3.05 -33.70 14.57
CA THR A 35 -2.63 -32.30 14.39
C THR A 35 -3.73 -31.36 14.87
N ILE A 36 -4.97 -31.59 14.42
CA ILE A 36 -6.13 -30.78 14.86
C ILE A 36 -6.32 -30.86 16.37
N ARG A 37 -6.24 -32.06 16.97
CA ARG A 37 -6.37 -32.21 18.43
C ARG A 37 -5.30 -31.45 19.20
N ASN A 38 -4.05 -31.40 18.68
CA ASN A 38 -2.99 -30.63 19.29
C ASN A 38 -3.23 -29.13 19.16
N ASP A 39 -3.67 -28.65 18.00
CA ASP A 39 -4.03 -27.25 17.80
C ASP A 39 -5.20 -26.81 18.68
N LEU A 40 -6.26 -27.62 18.76
CA LEU A 40 -7.40 -27.35 19.65
C LEU A 40 -7.01 -27.35 21.13
N ARG A 41 -6.01 -28.17 21.56
CA ARG A 41 -5.47 -28.10 22.92
C ARG A 41 -4.72 -26.80 23.18
N ALA A 42 -3.92 -26.36 22.23
CA ALA A 42 -3.19 -25.10 22.33
C ALA A 42 -4.15 -23.91 22.42
N LEU A 43 -5.10 -23.81 21.49
CA LEU A 43 -6.14 -22.77 21.47
C LEU A 43 -7.02 -22.79 22.74
N ALA A 44 -7.26 -23.97 23.31
CA ALA A 44 -7.98 -24.09 24.59
C ALA A 44 -7.15 -23.59 25.80
N ARG A 45 -5.82 -23.82 25.81
CA ARG A 45 -4.92 -23.26 26.86
C ARG A 45 -4.82 -21.73 26.72
N GLU A 46 -4.86 -21.21 25.51
CA GLU A 46 -4.91 -19.78 25.20
C GLU A 46 -6.27 -19.16 25.53
N GLY A 47 -7.25 -19.97 25.99
CA GLY A 47 -8.58 -19.49 26.39
C GLY A 47 -9.53 -19.18 25.23
N LEU A 48 -9.12 -19.39 23.99
CA LEU A 48 -9.85 -18.99 22.77
C LEU A 48 -11.06 -19.88 22.47
N LEU A 49 -11.04 -21.13 22.92
CA LEU A 49 -12.14 -22.09 22.74
C LEU A 49 -12.33 -23.00 23.93
N LYS A 50 -13.50 -23.64 24.00
CA LYS A 50 -13.80 -24.74 24.91
C LYS A 50 -13.94 -26.03 24.11
N ARG A 51 -13.22 -27.07 24.53
CA ARG A 51 -13.35 -28.39 23.93
C ARG A 51 -14.66 -29.05 24.36
N VAL A 52 -15.34 -29.63 23.41
CA VAL A 52 -16.55 -30.44 23.60
C VAL A 52 -16.33 -31.85 23.07
N ARG A 53 -17.24 -32.77 23.34
CA ARG A 53 -17.12 -34.17 22.88
C ARG A 53 -17.11 -34.22 21.33
N GLY A 54 -15.95 -34.58 20.76
CA GLY A 54 -15.77 -34.70 19.30
C GLY A 54 -15.39 -33.42 18.55
N GLY A 55 -15.31 -32.26 19.22
CA GLY A 55 -15.02 -30.98 18.57
C GLY A 55 -14.62 -29.86 19.53
N ALA A 56 -14.88 -28.64 19.14
CA ALA A 56 -14.68 -27.44 19.94
C ALA A 56 -15.76 -26.40 19.66
N VAL A 57 -16.00 -25.50 20.61
CA VAL A 57 -16.84 -24.31 20.47
C VAL A 57 -16.04 -23.09 20.95
N LEU A 58 -16.20 -21.97 20.31
CA LEU A 58 -15.64 -20.72 20.79
C LEU A 58 -16.26 -20.38 22.18
N ARG A 59 -15.48 -19.81 23.07
CA ARG A 59 -16.04 -19.29 24.33
C ARG A 59 -16.96 -18.12 24.01
N GLN A 60 -18.17 -18.11 24.53
CA GLN A 60 -19.20 -17.08 24.26
C GLN A 60 -18.78 -15.65 24.65
N SER A 61 -17.77 -15.50 25.50
CA SER A 61 -17.18 -14.20 25.83
C SER A 61 -16.29 -13.60 24.73
N HIS A 62 -16.08 -14.33 23.62
CA HIS A 62 -15.12 -13.95 22.57
C HIS A 62 -15.78 -13.71 21.22
N ARG A 63 -16.88 -12.97 21.19
CA ARG A 63 -17.43 -12.43 19.91
C ARG A 63 -16.42 -11.53 19.17
N PHE A 64 -15.36 -11.05 19.88
CA PHE A 64 -14.35 -10.12 19.38
C PHE A 64 -12.95 -10.35 20.00
N VAL A 65 -12.44 -11.58 20.03
CA VAL A 65 -11.03 -11.75 20.42
C VAL A 65 -10.17 -11.43 19.20
N SER A 66 -9.58 -10.27 19.25
CA SER A 66 -8.44 -9.93 18.38
C SER A 66 -7.32 -10.96 18.61
N PRO A 67 -6.63 -11.45 17.58
CA PRO A 67 -5.44 -12.27 17.77
C PRO A 67 -4.43 -11.54 18.69
N SER A 68 -3.67 -12.29 19.50
CA SER A 68 -2.63 -11.67 20.34
C SER A 68 -1.69 -10.82 19.48
N PHE A 69 -1.06 -9.81 20.08
CA PHE A 69 -0.13 -8.94 19.36
C PHE A 69 0.96 -9.72 18.63
N ALA A 70 1.58 -10.70 19.31
CA ALA A 70 2.59 -11.57 18.72
C ALA A 70 2.08 -12.34 17.49
N ALA A 71 0.83 -12.78 17.52
CA ALA A 71 0.17 -13.43 16.40
C ALA A 71 -0.08 -12.44 15.25
N ARG A 72 -0.54 -11.22 15.56
CA ARG A 72 -0.74 -10.18 14.54
C ARG A 72 0.56 -9.78 13.86
N VAL A 73 1.69 -9.74 14.56
CA VAL A 73 3.01 -9.45 13.97
C VAL A 73 3.38 -10.49 12.89
N GLN A 74 3.05 -11.76 13.08
CA GLN A 74 3.41 -12.84 12.15
C GLN A 74 2.51 -12.91 10.90
N VAL A 75 1.28 -12.39 10.98
CA VAL A 75 0.37 -12.37 9.82
C VAL A 75 0.80 -11.30 8.85
N ASN A 76 1.01 -11.68 7.58
CA ASN A 76 1.48 -10.80 6.50
C ASN A 76 2.79 -10.07 6.87
N ALA A 77 3.72 -10.74 7.58
CA ALA A 77 4.92 -10.10 8.13
C ALA A 77 5.77 -9.40 7.07
N GLU A 78 5.96 -10.02 5.90
CA GLU A 78 6.69 -9.42 4.77
C GLU A 78 6.05 -8.12 4.28
N ALA A 79 4.74 -8.15 4.05
CA ALA A 79 4.00 -6.96 3.62
C ALA A 79 4.12 -5.81 4.62
N LYS A 80 3.96 -6.12 5.91
CA LYS A 80 4.12 -5.14 6.99
C LYS A 80 5.53 -4.57 7.06
N GLU A 81 6.53 -5.40 6.81
CA GLU A 81 7.92 -4.97 6.75
C GLU A 81 8.16 -3.95 5.63
N TRP A 82 7.66 -4.23 4.42
CA TRP A 82 7.80 -3.30 3.29
C TRP A 82 7.07 -1.97 3.55
N ILE A 83 5.85 -2.05 4.09
CA ILE A 83 5.04 -0.89 4.47
C ILE A 83 5.74 -0.07 5.55
N ALA A 84 6.18 -0.72 6.63
CA ALA A 84 6.79 -0.07 7.78
C ALA A 84 8.11 0.64 7.42
N ARG A 85 8.96 -0.02 6.64
CA ARG A 85 10.22 0.56 6.13
C ARG A 85 9.94 1.83 5.33
N ARG A 86 8.97 1.77 4.41
CA ARG A 86 8.63 2.94 3.57
C ARG A 86 7.94 4.04 4.37
N ALA A 87 7.18 3.70 5.41
CA ALA A 87 6.57 4.68 6.30
C ALA A 87 7.63 5.42 7.15
N ALA A 88 8.70 4.73 7.54
CA ALA A 88 9.78 5.37 8.28
C ALA A 88 10.58 6.40 7.44
N ASP A 89 10.63 6.26 6.11
CA ASP A 89 11.35 7.19 5.22
C ASP A 89 10.80 8.64 5.26
N VAL A 90 9.59 8.85 5.80
CA VAL A 90 8.99 10.20 5.88
C VAL A 90 9.23 10.88 7.23
N VAL A 91 9.91 10.21 8.15
CA VAL A 91 10.23 10.73 9.49
C VAL A 91 11.60 11.35 9.46
N GLU A 92 11.73 12.57 10.01
CA GLU A 92 12.96 13.33 10.06
C GLU A 92 13.45 13.52 11.51
N ASP A 93 14.73 13.82 11.68
CA ASP A 93 15.30 14.12 13.00
C ASP A 93 14.51 15.25 13.70
N GLY A 94 14.18 15.04 14.97
CA GLY A 94 13.43 16.01 15.78
C GLY A 94 11.92 16.00 15.59
N ASP A 95 11.36 15.13 14.72
CA ASP A 95 9.92 15.06 14.50
C ASP A 95 9.15 14.62 15.74
N SER A 96 7.91 15.11 15.86
CA SER A 96 6.88 14.57 16.74
C SER A 96 5.99 13.63 15.94
N ILE A 97 5.99 12.36 16.30
CA ILE A 97 5.19 11.34 15.63
C ILE A 97 4.28 10.62 16.61
N LEU A 98 3.15 10.16 16.10
CA LEU A 98 2.24 9.31 16.83
C LEU A 98 2.20 7.94 16.17
N MET A 99 2.34 6.88 16.97
CA MET A 99 2.33 5.49 16.53
C MET A 99 1.26 4.72 17.30
N ASP A 100 0.29 4.13 16.60
CA ASP A 100 -0.72 3.31 17.26
C ASP A 100 -0.19 1.92 17.70
N ALA A 101 -1.01 1.17 18.42
CA ALA A 101 -0.68 -0.16 18.93
C ALA A 101 -0.77 -1.28 17.87
N SER A 102 -0.83 -0.94 16.58
CA SER A 102 -0.95 -1.94 15.52
C SER A 102 0.39 -2.63 15.23
N SER A 103 0.30 -3.89 14.82
CA SER A 103 1.49 -4.66 14.45
C SER A 103 2.17 -4.16 13.17
N THR A 104 1.46 -3.45 12.30
CA THR A 104 2.03 -2.85 11.09
C THR A 104 2.86 -1.62 11.44
N VAL A 105 2.32 -0.73 12.28
CA VAL A 105 3.01 0.47 12.76
C VAL A 105 4.20 0.08 13.66
N PHE A 106 4.06 -0.94 14.51
CA PHE A 106 5.17 -1.48 15.31
C PHE A 106 6.39 -1.86 14.45
N GLY A 107 6.16 -2.37 13.25
CA GLY A 107 7.24 -2.68 12.29
C GLY A 107 8.17 -1.50 12.00
N MET A 108 7.71 -0.24 12.13
CA MET A 108 8.52 0.96 11.93
C MET A 108 9.63 1.12 12.97
N VAL A 109 9.47 0.59 14.19
CA VAL A 109 10.39 0.82 15.32
C VAL A 109 11.84 0.57 14.93
N ARG A 110 12.12 -0.54 14.27
CA ARG A 110 13.48 -0.91 13.83
C ARG A 110 14.08 0.04 12.78
N HIS A 111 13.24 0.75 12.04
CA HIS A 111 13.66 1.68 10.99
C HIS A 111 13.84 3.12 11.51
N LEU A 112 13.50 3.38 12.78
CA LEU A 112 13.71 4.67 13.44
C LEU A 112 15.06 4.76 14.16
N GLU A 113 15.81 3.66 14.29
CA GLU A 113 17.08 3.59 15.05
C GLU A 113 18.15 4.58 14.56
N GLY A 114 18.14 4.94 13.27
CA GLY A 114 19.08 5.86 12.67
C GLY A 114 18.75 7.34 12.89
N LEU A 115 17.54 7.64 13.37
CA LEU A 115 17.05 9.01 13.59
C LEU A 115 17.38 9.50 15.02
N ARG A 116 17.34 10.82 15.20
CA ARG A 116 17.70 11.48 16.45
C ARG A 116 16.58 12.37 16.96
N ASN A 117 16.47 12.43 18.30
CA ASN A 117 15.62 13.41 19.00
C ASN A 117 14.14 13.35 18.61
N LEU A 118 13.61 12.18 18.22
CA LEU A 118 12.18 12.04 17.98
C LEU A 118 11.40 12.18 19.29
N THR A 119 10.20 12.71 19.20
CA THR A 119 9.16 12.59 20.23
C THR A 119 8.09 11.62 19.72
N VAL A 120 8.05 10.43 20.31
CA VAL A 120 7.11 9.37 19.91
C VAL A 120 5.98 9.29 20.93
N VAL A 121 4.77 9.60 20.50
CA VAL A 121 3.54 9.41 21.29
C VAL A 121 2.89 8.12 20.86
N THR A 122 2.51 7.26 21.80
CA THR A 122 1.91 5.95 21.48
C THR A 122 0.91 5.51 22.53
N ASN A 123 -0.12 4.77 22.10
CA ASN A 123 -0.94 3.95 23.01
C ASN A 123 -0.48 2.48 23.03
N GLY A 124 0.53 2.12 22.23
CA GLY A 124 1.06 0.78 22.09
C GLY A 124 2.11 0.45 23.17
N ILE A 125 1.83 -0.53 24.01
CA ILE A 125 2.75 -0.99 25.06
C ILE A 125 4.04 -1.53 24.43
N GLU A 126 3.93 -2.36 23.39
CA GLU A 126 5.08 -2.94 22.70
C GLU A 126 5.93 -1.87 22.00
N VAL A 127 5.31 -0.84 21.41
CA VAL A 127 6.01 0.31 20.79
C VAL A 127 6.80 1.05 21.87
N ALA A 128 6.16 1.36 23.01
CA ALA A 128 6.80 2.06 24.09
C ALA A 128 7.98 1.28 24.70
N LEU A 129 7.82 -0.02 24.92
CA LEU A 129 8.89 -0.89 25.44
C LEU A 129 10.07 -1.01 24.47
N ALA A 130 9.79 -1.16 23.19
CA ALA A 130 10.83 -1.27 22.17
C ALA A 130 11.66 0.03 22.03
N LEU A 131 11.02 1.19 22.15
CA LEU A 131 11.68 2.50 22.09
C LEU A 131 12.22 3.02 23.41
N ALA A 132 11.90 2.39 24.57
CA ALA A 132 12.28 2.87 25.89
C ALA A 132 13.81 3.00 26.10
N ARG A 133 14.62 2.30 25.29
CA ARG A 133 16.10 2.35 25.35
C ARG A 133 16.72 3.09 24.17
N SER A 134 15.91 3.69 23.31
CA SER A 134 16.36 4.48 22.17
C SER A 134 16.68 5.93 22.60
N PRO A 135 17.36 6.72 21.75
CA PRO A 135 17.63 8.14 22.04
C PRO A 135 16.39 9.03 21.88
N HIS A 136 15.20 8.48 21.77
CA HIS A 136 13.96 9.19 21.53
C HIS A 136 13.20 9.46 22.83
N SER A 137 12.43 10.55 22.87
CA SER A 137 11.46 10.80 23.93
C SER A 137 10.20 10.00 23.65
N VAL A 138 9.80 9.09 24.56
CA VAL A 138 8.63 8.24 24.36
C VAL A 138 7.56 8.60 25.38
N ILE A 139 6.38 8.93 24.88
CA ILE A 139 5.19 9.24 25.68
C ILE A 139 4.18 8.12 25.47
N LEU A 140 4.04 7.23 26.44
CA LEU A 140 2.95 6.27 26.46
C LEU A 140 1.71 6.97 27.02
N VAL A 141 0.63 7.08 26.21
CA VAL A 141 -0.64 7.63 26.68
C VAL A 141 -1.22 6.71 27.76
N GLY A 142 -1.65 7.32 28.87
CA GLY A 142 -2.16 6.58 30.03
C GLY A 142 -3.58 6.04 29.80
N GLY A 143 -3.99 5.09 30.65
CA GLY A 143 -5.35 4.55 30.60
C GLY A 143 -5.46 3.12 31.13
N LEU A 144 -6.47 2.40 30.67
CA LEU A 144 -6.66 0.99 30.96
C LEU A 144 -5.88 0.15 29.95
N VAL A 145 -5.21 -0.88 30.45
CA VAL A 145 -4.59 -1.87 29.55
C VAL A 145 -5.70 -2.67 28.89
N HIS A 146 -5.71 -2.66 27.56
CA HIS A 146 -6.69 -3.42 26.78
C HIS A 146 -6.54 -4.93 26.99
N SER A 147 -7.61 -5.68 26.77
CA SER A 147 -7.68 -7.10 27.10
C SER A 147 -6.68 -7.98 26.35
N ASP A 148 -6.16 -7.53 25.20
CA ASP A 148 -5.08 -8.21 24.46
C ASP A 148 -3.66 -7.90 24.99
N GLY A 149 -3.55 -6.99 25.96
CA GLY A 149 -2.30 -6.60 26.58
C GLY A 149 -1.37 -5.74 25.73
N ALA A 150 -1.78 -5.35 24.52
CA ALA A 150 -0.92 -4.66 23.56
C ALA A 150 -1.08 -3.15 23.56
N SER A 151 -2.19 -2.63 24.05
CA SER A 151 -2.53 -1.22 24.00
C SER A 151 -3.10 -0.69 25.32
N VAL A 152 -3.07 0.63 25.41
CA VAL A 152 -3.74 1.40 26.46
C VAL A 152 -4.92 2.15 25.84
N VAL A 153 -6.08 2.08 26.47
CA VAL A 153 -7.34 2.66 26.01
C VAL A 153 -8.04 3.46 27.11
N GLY A 154 -9.08 4.22 26.73
CA GLY A 154 -9.97 4.90 27.65
C GLY A 154 -9.65 6.37 27.87
N HIS A 155 -10.52 7.02 28.63
CA HIS A 155 -10.64 8.48 28.72
C HIS A 155 -9.36 9.22 29.18
N PHE A 156 -8.52 8.60 30.00
CA PHE A 156 -7.26 9.24 30.43
C PHE A 156 -6.31 9.49 29.27
N GLY A 157 -6.15 8.51 28.37
CA GLY A 157 -5.36 8.66 27.15
C GLY A 157 -5.93 9.71 26.21
N GLU A 158 -7.24 9.69 26.01
CA GLU A 158 -7.94 10.69 25.19
C GLU A 158 -7.72 12.12 25.69
N LYS A 159 -7.71 12.33 27.01
CA LYS A 159 -7.46 13.64 27.60
C LYS A 159 -6.05 14.14 27.34
N ILE A 160 -5.04 13.26 27.44
CA ILE A 160 -3.63 13.59 27.12
C ILE A 160 -3.52 14.02 25.65
N LEU A 161 -4.11 13.24 24.73
CA LEU A 161 -4.03 13.49 23.29
C LEU A 161 -4.65 14.84 22.88
N ARG A 162 -5.64 15.34 23.61
CA ARG A 162 -6.33 16.59 23.28
C ARG A 162 -5.42 17.81 23.24
N ASP A 163 -4.41 17.83 24.11
CA ASP A 163 -3.51 18.98 24.29
C ASP A 163 -2.21 18.82 23.49
N LEU A 164 -2.08 17.73 22.69
CA LEU A 164 -0.91 17.48 21.87
C LEU A 164 -1.13 17.92 20.42
N HIS A 165 -0.09 18.49 19.83
CA HIS A 165 -0.01 18.81 18.41
C HIS A 165 1.08 17.95 17.79
N ILE A 166 0.67 16.97 17.00
CA ILE A 166 1.56 15.97 16.41
C ILE A 166 1.71 16.22 14.92
N LYS A 167 2.94 16.28 14.41
CA LYS A 167 3.20 16.48 12.97
C LYS A 167 2.62 15.34 12.13
N THR A 168 2.84 14.08 12.54
CA THR A 168 2.42 12.92 11.74
C THR A 168 1.95 11.78 12.62
N ALA A 169 0.74 11.26 12.36
CA ALA A 169 0.23 10.04 12.96
C ALA A 169 0.35 8.86 11.99
N PHE A 170 0.88 7.75 12.50
CA PHE A 170 0.91 6.46 11.84
C PHE A 170 -0.09 5.53 12.51
N THR A 171 -1.05 5.04 11.74
CA THR A 171 -2.12 4.17 12.23
C THR A 171 -2.35 3.00 11.28
N SER A 172 -2.99 1.95 11.78
CA SER A 172 -3.51 0.86 10.97
C SER A 172 -4.94 0.53 11.39
N CYS A 173 -5.58 -0.41 10.71
CA CYS A 173 -6.96 -0.78 10.95
C CYS A 173 -7.18 -2.28 10.87
N SER A 174 -8.34 -2.74 11.29
CA SER A 174 -8.81 -4.11 11.06
C SER A 174 -9.47 -4.27 9.69
N GLY A 175 -10.11 -3.22 9.16
CA GLY A 175 -10.70 -3.15 7.83
C GLY A 175 -10.67 -1.74 7.24
N PHE A 176 -10.67 -1.65 5.90
CA PHE A 176 -10.69 -0.39 5.15
C PHE A 176 -11.61 -0.51 3.94
N SER A 177 -12.47 0.47 3.76
CA SER A 177 -13.19 0.71 2.50
C SER A 177 -13.22 2.22 2.20
N ILE A 178 -13.40 2.57 0.93
CA ILE A 178 -13.41 3.96 0.51
C ILE A 178 -14.60 4.72 1.10
N ASP A 179 -15.76 4.07 1.15
CA ASP A 179 -17.00 4.70 1.63
C ASP A 179 -17.01 4.92 3.14
N VAL A 180 -16.40 3.99 3.90
CA VAL A 180 -16.48 3.99 5.38
C VAL A 180 -15.19 4.48 6.02
N GLY A 181 -14.04 4.33 5.33
CA GLY A 181 -12.71 4.67 5.85
C GLY A 181 -12.08 3.54 6.66
N LEU A 182 -11.30 3.90 7.68
CA LEU A 182 -10.62 2.98 8.58
C LEU A 182 -11.56 2.48 9.67
N THR A 183 -11.65 1.16 9.82
CA THR A 183 -12.56 0.52 10.78
C THR A 183 -11.85 -0.35 11.79
N GLU A 184 -12.45 -0.49 12.98
CA GLU A 184 -11.99 -1.35 14.07
C GLU A 184 -13.10 -2.27 14.58
N ILE A 185 -12.66 -3.42 15.14
CA ILE A 185 -13.56 -4.41 15.75
C ILE A 185 -13.93 -3.96 17.17
N ASP A 186 -13.01 -3.32 17.88
CA ASP A 186 -13.16 -2.93 19.27
C ASP A 186 -13.45 -1.44 19.43
N ILE A 187 -14.50 -1.10 20.19
CA ILE A 187 -14.95 0.28 20.38
C ILE A 187 -13.93 1.09 21.20
N GLN A 188 -13.22 0.49 22.16
CA GLN A 188 -12.25 1.21 22.98
C GLN A 188 -10.99 1.56 22.16
N GLU A 189 -10.56 0.65 21.29
CA GLU A 189 -9.50 0.91 20.31
C GLU A 189 -9.93 1.99 19.31
N GLU A 190 -11.15 1.94 18.82
CA GLU A 190 -11.71 2.96 17.94
C GLU A 190 -11.67 4.34 18.58
N GLN A 191 -12.15 4.48 19.82
CA GLN A 191 -12.22 5.76 20.51
C GLN A 191 -10.84 6.41 20.67
N ILE A 192 -9.84 5.64 21.12
CA ILE A 192 -8.48 6.18 21.26
C ILE A 192 -7.86 6.54 19.92
N LYS A 193 -8.00 5.69 18.88
CA LYS A 193 -7.49 5.96 17.52
C LYS A 193 -8.12 7.20 16.91
N ARG A 194 -9.40 7.41 17.09
CA ARG A 194 -10.09 8.64 16.64
C ARG A 194 -9.46 9.88 17.27
N LYS A 195 -9.12 9.84 18.56
CA LYS A 195 -8.43 10.96 19.23
C LYS A 195 -7.01 11.15 18.73
N MET A 196 -6.30 10.05 18.48
CA MET A 196 -4.95 10.08 17.89
C MET A 196 -4.94 10.79 16.53
N ILE A 197 -5.90 10.46 15.67
CA ILE A 197 -6.07 11.10 14.35
C ILE A 197 -6.37 12.59 14.49
N GLN A 198 -7.24 12.97 15.43
CA GLN A 198 -7.61 14.36 15.67
C GLN A 198 -6.47 15.23 16.22
N SER A 199 -5.45 14.63 16.85
CA SER A 199 -4.29 15.33 17.40
C SER A 199 -3.13 15.49 16.42
N ALA A 200 -3.26 15.02 15.18
CA ALA A 200 -2.20 15.02 14.19
C ALA A 200 -2.54 15.92 12.98
N GLU A 201 -1.52 16.59 12.43
CA GLU A 201 -1.66 17.39 11.21
C GLU A 201 -1.78 16.51 9.96
N ARG A 202 -1.04 15.40 9.92
CA ARG A 202 -1.06 14.43 8.81
C ARG A 202 -1.24 13.02 9.32
N VAL A 203 -2.11 12.28 8.65
CA VAL A 203 -2.42 10.89 8.97
C VAL A 203 -1.91 9.96 7.89
N PHE A 204 -1.07 9.02 8.28
CA PHE A 204 -0.56 7.94 7.44
C PHE A 204 -1.19 6.63 7.87
N ALA A 205 -1.95 6.01 6.96
CA ALA A 205 -2.57 4.71 7.18
C ALA A 205 -1.71 3.59 6.60
N LEU A 206 -1.22 2.71 7.45
CA LEU A 206 -0.37 1.56 7.11
C LEU A 206 -1.23 0.30 7.04
N ILE A 207 -1.65 -0.07 5.84
CA ILE A 207 -2.71 -1.06 5.63
C ILE A 207 -2.20 -2.17 4.72
N ASP A 208 -2.05 -3.39 5.21
CA ASP A 208 -1.77 -4.51 4.31
C ASP A 208 -2.96 -4.81 3.41
N SER A 209 -2.70 -5.29 2.18
CA SER A 209 -3.70 -5.50 1.12
C SER A 209 -4.90 -6.36 1.56
N SER A 210 -4.73 -7.22 2.56
CA SER A 210 -5.80 -8.08 3.06
C SER A 210 -6.92 -7.35 3.81
N LYS A 211 -6.73 -6.06 4.13
CA LYS A 211 -7.69 -5.21 4.85
C LYS A 211 -8.63 -4.45 3.92
N PHE A 212 -8.25 -4.29 2.65
CA PHE A 212 -9.05 -3.58 1.67
C PHE A 212 -10.35 -4.30 1.35
N GLY A 213 -11.42 -3.54 1.18
CA GLY A 213 -12.77 -4.04 0.94
C GLY A 213 -13.45 -4.66 2.17
N LYS A 214 -12.85 -4.54 3.36
CA LYS A 214 -13.43 -5.01 4.63
C LYS A 214 -13.94 -3.85 5.45
N VAL A 215 -15.07 -4.05 6.09
CA VAL A 215 -15.67 -3.11 7.03
C VAL A 215 -15.94 -3.85 8.33
N ASP A 216 -15.34 -3.37 9.41
CA ASP A 216 -15.56 -3.89 10.75
C ASP A 216 -16.55 -3.02 11.54
N LEU A 217 -16.72 -3.30 12.84
CA LEU A 217 -17.82 -2.81 13.67
C LEU A 217 -17.97 -1.30 13.68
N THR A 218 -16.86 -0.56 13.74
CA THR A 218 -16.89 0.90 13.94
C THR A 218 -15.79 1.60 13.15
N SER A 219 -16.11 2.81 12.63
CA SER A 219 -15.15 3.63 11.87
C SER A 219 -14.52 4.70 12.77
N PHE A 220 -13.20 4.88 12.69
CA PHE A 220 -12.47 5.89 13.44
C PHE A 220 -11.86 7.01 12.58
N ALA A 221 -11.73 6.81 11.28
CA ALA A 221 -11.30 7.84 10.34
C ALA A 221 -11.95 7.64 8.98
N ARG A 222 -12.45 8.72 8.41
CA ARG A 222 -12.94 8.76 7.02
C ARG A 222 -11.76 8.95 6.07
N VAL A 223 -11.96 8.65 4.80
CA VAL A 223 -10.92 8.75 3.76
C VAL A 223 -10.36 10.17 3.67
N ASP A 224 -11.20 11.19 3.77
CA ASP A 224 -10.79 12.61 3.72
C ASP A 224 -9.91 13.07 4.90
N GLN A 225 -9.79 12.28 5.95
CA GLN A 225 -8.91 12.52 7.09
C GLN A 225 -7.53 11.86 6.92
N ILE A 226 -7.32 11.10 5.84
CA ILE A 226 -6.09 10.36 5.57
C ILE A 226 -5.29 11.10 4.51
N ALA A 227 -4.08 11.52 4.84
CA ALA A 227 -3.19 12.15 3.87
C ALA A 227 -2.50 11.12 2.96
N HIS A 228 -2.18 9.94 3.49
CA HIS A 228 -1.39 8.94 2.77
C HIS A 228 -1.74 7.52 3.22
N ILE A 229 -1.96 6.63 2.28
CA ILE A 229 -2.08 5.19 2.51
C ILE A 229 -0.83 4.50 1.97
N LEU A 230 -0.20 3.66 2.81
CA LEU A 230 0.86 2.75 2.40
C LEU A 230 0.33 1.31 2.48
N THR A 231 0.53 0.57 1.40
CA THR A 231 0.08 -0.83 1.29
C THR A 231 1.12 -1.69 0.57
N ASP A 232 0.89 -3.00 0.51
CA ASP A 232 1.77 -3.93 -0.19
C ASP A 232 1.34 -4.22 -1.63
N SER A 233 2.26 -4.82 -2.41
CA SER A 233 2.10 -5.09 -3.85
C SER A 233 1.02 -6.10 -4.23
N ARG A 234 0.34 -6.72 -3.27
CA ARG A 234 -0.81 -7.62 -3.49
C ARG A 234 -2.15 -6.89 -3.52
N LEU A 235 -2.14 -5.56 -3.45
CA LEU A 235 -3.35 -4.75 -3.56
C LEU A 235 -4.05 -5.01 -4.91
N ASP A 236 -5.36 -5.22 -4.88
CA ASP A 236 -6.18 -5.29 -6.09
C ASP A 236 -6.12 -3.93 -6.83
N PRO A 237 -5.76 -3.90 -8.12
CA PRO A 237 -5.61 -2.67 -8.90
C PRO A 237 -6.83 -1.75 -8.89
N ARG A 238 -8.04 -2.27 -8.77
CA ARG A 238 -9.27 -1.45 -8.70
C ARG A 238 -9.23 -0.43 -7.56
N PHE A 239 -8.61 -0.75 -6.41
CA PHE A 239 -8.48 0.19 -5.30
C PHE A 239 -7.51 1.33 -5.59
N ILE A 240 -6.55 1.13 -6.50
CA ILE A 240 -5.67 2.21 -6.96
C ILE A 240 -6.50 3.28 -7.68
N ASP A 241 -7.33 2.86 -8.64
CA ASP A 241 -8.16 3.75 -9.42
C ASP A 241 -9.22 4.46 -8.56
N GLU A 242 -9.81 3.73 -7.63
CA GLU A 242 -10.79 4.30 -6.69
C GLU A 242 -10.15 5.33 -5.75
N LEU A 243 -8.98 5.03 -5.16
CA LEU A 243 -8.28 5.96 -4.27
C LEU A 243 -7.78 7.21 -5.00
N ARG A 244 -7.36 7.10 -6.27
CA ARG A 244 -6.95 8.25 -7.06
C ARG A 244 -8.08 9.27 -7.32
N LYS A 245 -9.35 8.88 -7.13
CA LYS A 245 -10.52 9.78 -7.17
C LYS A 245 -10.73 10.55 -5.86
N THR A 246 -9.93 10.25 -4.84
CA THR A 246 -9.92 10.93 -3.53
C THR A 246 -8.67 11.81 -3.41
N ASP A 247 -8.56 12.59 -2.33
CA ASP A 247 -7.36 13.40 -2.04
C ASP A 247 -6.20 12.62 -1.41
N VAL A 248 -6.33 11.31 -1.28
CA VAL A 248 -5.36 10.44 -0.61
C VAL A 248 -4.22 10.07 -1.53
N VAL A 249 -2.98 10.26 -1.09
CA VAL A 249 -1.81 9.69 -1.76
C VAL A 249 -1.72 8.20 -1.41
N LEU A 250 -1.52 7.34 -2.41
CA LEU A 250 -1.31 5.91 -2.21
C LEU A 250 0.14 5.54 -2.54
N THR A 251 0.79 4.77 -1.68
CA THR A 251 2.07 4.11 -2.01
C THR A 251 1.92 2.61 -1.89
N VAL A 252 2.18 1.91 -2.99
CA VAL A 252 2.23 0.44 -3.04
C VAL A 252 3.68 0.00 -2.87
N CYS A 253 3.96 -0.69 -1.77
CA CYS A 253 5.28 -1.11 -1.33
C CYS A 253 5.56 -2.56 -1.73
N GLY A 254 6.72 -2.82 -2.34
CA GLY A 254 7.29 -4.13 -2.56
C GLY A 254 8.62 -4.28 -1.83
N GLU A 255 9.27 -5.44 -2.00
CA GLU A 255 10.55 -5.73 -1.35
C GLU A 255 11.62 -4.67 -1.61
N ARG A 256 11.78 -4.25 -2.87
CA ARG A 256 12.79 -3.28 -3.32
C ARG A 256 12.20 -2.08 -4.06
N THR A 257 10.91 -2.09 -4.31
CA THR A 257 10.22 -1.06 -5.12
C THR A 257 9.10 -0.42 -4.33
N ALA A 258 8.76 0.82 -4.70
CA ALA A 258 7.55 1.46 -4.24
C ALA A 258 6.97 2.29 -5.38
N SER A 259 5.69 2.12 -5.66
CA SER A 259 4.96 2.91 -6.65
C SER A 259 4.05 3.89 -5.92
N ARG A 260 4.21 5.19 -6.22
CA ARG A 260 3.39 6.24 -5.62
C ARG A 260 2.34 6.69 -6.61
N PHE A 261 1.09 6.72 -6.18
CA PHE A 261 -0.07 7.18 -6.92
C PHE A 261 -0.61 8.44 -6.23
N THR A 262 -0.63 9.54 -6.95
CA THR A 262 -1.24 10.79 -6.49
C THR A 262 -2.71 10.84 -6.88
N PRO A 263 -3.53 11.61 -6.16
CA PRO A 263 -4.90 11.90 -6.59
C PRO A 263 -4.97 12.36 -8.04
N TRP A 264 -6.01 11.93 -8.73
CA TRP A 264 -6.36 12.59 -9.98
C TRP A 264 -6.91 13.98 -9.62
N ARG A 265 -6.06 14.97 -9.70
CA ARG A 265 -6.59 16.32 -9.70
C ARG A 265 -7.30 16.51 -11.04
N GLU A 266 -8.57 16.86 -11.01
CA GLU A 266 -9.19 17.62 -12.08
C GLU A 266 -8.53 19.03 -12.10
N GLU A 267 -7.23 19.07 -12.33
CA GLU A 267 -6.65 20.26 -12.87
C GLU A 267 -7.17 20.28 -14.31
N ASN A 268 -7.71 21.41 -14.72
CA ASN A 268 -7.98 21.81 -16.11
C ASN A 268 -6.67 21.80 -16.95
N ASN A 269 -5.78 20.87 -16.72
CA ASN A 269 -4.54 20.71 -17.44
C ASN A 269 -4.83 19.90 -18.68
N HIS A 270 -5.06 20.63 -19.73
CA HIS A 270 -5.03 20.09 -21.09
C HIS A 270 -3.57 19.79 -21.41
N PHE A 271 -3.23 18.51 -21.52
CA PHE A 271 -1.87 18.08 -21.82
C PHE A 271 -1.65 17.99 -23.31
N LYS A 272 -0.56 18.58 -23.80
CA LYS A 272 -0.09 18.41 -25.16
C LYS A 272 0.95 17.29 -25.20
N ILE A 273 0.60 16.15 -25.77
CA ILE A 273 1.50 15.01 -25.92
C ILE A 273 2.00 14.99 -27.36
N GLY A 274 3.32 15.08 -27.54
CA GLY A 274 3.95 14.91 -28.85
C GLY A 274 4.25 13.44 -29.10
N PHE A 275 3.81 12.89 -30.22
CA PHE A 275 4.19 11.56 -30.65
C PHE A 275 5.00 11.64 -31.96
N ALA A 276 6.28 11.29 -31.88
CA ALA A 276 7.16 11.14 -33.02
C ALA A 276 7.14 9.68 -33.46
N ASN A 277 6.33 9.38 -34.50
CA ASN A 277 6.18 8.03 -35.03
C ASN A 277 7.41 7.64 -35.86
N LEU A 278 7.80 6.39 -35.80
CA LEU A 278 8.93 5.84 -36.54
C LEU A 278 8.83 6.07 -38.07
N GLY A 279 7.67 5.77 -38.63
CA GLY A 279 7.37 5.94 -40.04
C GLY A 279 5.98 5.42 -40.41
N ASP A 280 5.14 6.27 -40.95
CA ASP A 280 3.75 5.94 -41.29
C ASP A 280 3.64 4.87 -42.40
N SER A 281 4.74 4.57 -43.11
CA SER A 281 4.81 3.49 -44.09
C SER A 281 4.92 2.08 -43.46
N MET A 282 5.19 1.98 -42.16
CA MET A 282 5.34 0.70 -41.46
C MET A 282 4.03 0.28 -40.79
N PRO A 283 3.51 -0.95 -41.05
CA PRO A 283 2.24 -1.40 -40.49
C PRO A 283 2.20 -1.33 -38.98
N PHE A 284 3.25 -1.80 -38.30
CA PHE A 284 3.32 -1.80 -36.84
C PHE A 284 3.34 -0.37 -36.24
N ALA A 285 4.10 0.54 -36.85
CA ALA A 285 4.14 1.95 -36.42
C ALA A 285 2.78 2.64 -36.61
N THR A 286 2.05 2.25 -37.67
CA THR A 286 0.68 2.72 -37.91
C THR A 286 -0.29 2.20 -36.83
N ASP A 287 -0.14 0.96 -36.38
CA ASP A 287 -0.99 0.40 -35.33
C ASP A 287 -0.70 1.06 -33.95
N VAL A 288 0.57 1.33 -33.62
CA VAL A 288 0.95 2.12 -32.45
C VAL A 288 0.32 3.50 -32.48
N ARG A 289 0.41 4.19 -33.62
CA ARG A 289 -0.20 5.50 -33.83
C ARG A 289 -1.71 5.47 -33.59
N ARG A 290 -2.43 4.51 -34.19
CA ARG A 290 -3.89 4.36 -34.03
C ARG A 290 -4.27 4.14 -32.56
N GLY A 291 -3.51 3.30 -31.86
CA GLY A 291 -3.74 3.06 -30.43
C GLY A 291 -3.61 4.35 -29.60
N LEU A 292 -2.59 5.16 -29.87
CA LEU A 292 -2.39 6.45 -29.21
C LEU A 292 -3.47 7.48 -29.59
N GLU A 293 -3.87 7.55 -30.85
CA GLU A 293 -4.95 8.43 -31.33
C GLU A 293 -6.29 8.07 -30.66
N GLN A 294 -6.60 6.78 -30.56
CA GLN A 294 -7.80 6.31 -29.86
C GLN A 294 -7.74 6.65 -28.37
N ALA A 295 -6.64 6.36 -27.69
CA ALA A 295 -6.47 6.68 -26.28
C ALA A 295 -6.59 8.18 -25.99
N ALA A 296 -6.05 9.03 -26.87
CA ALA A 296 -6.16 10.48 -26.75
C ALA A 296 -7.61 10.98 -26.97
N GLN A 297 -8.37 10.33 -27.86
CA GLN A 297 -9.80 10.66 -28.06
C GLN A 297 -10.66 10.27 -26.85
N GLU A 298 -10.31 9.16 -26.18
CA GLU A 298 -10.98 8.72 -24.96
C GLU A 298 -10.61 9.59 -23.74
N ALA A 299 -9.42 10.22 -23.77
CA ALA A 299 -8.94 11.13 -22.73
C ALA A 299 -9.36 12.57 -23.06
N SER A 300 -10.39 13.09 -22.38
CA SER A 300 -10.97 14.42 -22.65
C SER A 300 -10.03 15.62 -22.44
N ASN A 301 -8.84 15.39 -21.90
CA ASN A 301 -7.86 16.42 -21.53
C ASN A 301 -6.48 16.26 -22.20
N VAL A 302 -6.42 15.55 -23.35
CA VAL A 302 -5.17 15.31 -24.07
C VAL A 302 -5.27 15.80 -25.52
N ASP A 303 -4.36 16.68 -25.92
CA ASP A 303 -4.07 17.04 -27.31
C ASP A 303 -2.90 16.19 -27.79
N LEU A 304 -3.15 15.20 -28.64
CA LEU A 304 -2.09 14.42 -29.26
C LEU A 304 -1.59 15.10 -30.55
N ILE A 305 -0.31 15.44 -30.59
CA ILE A 305 0.37 16.02 -31.75
C ILE A 305 1.23 14.93 -32.37
N VAL A 306 0.78 14.37 -33.49
CA VAL A 306 1.50 13.32 -34.20
C VAL A 306 2.46 13.94 -35.26
N ALA A 307 3.66 13.38 -35.32
CA ALA A 307 4.65 13.68 -36.35
C ALA A 307 5.31 12.39 -36.86
N ASP A 308 5.75 12.35 -38.09
CA ASP A 308 6.38 11.21 -38.72
C ASP A 308 7.89 11.44 -38.87
N ASN A 309 8.71 10.54 -38.33
CA ASN A 309 10.17 10.53 -38.41
C ASN A 309 10.66 10.01 -39.81
N GLN A 310 9.77 9.44 -40.60
CA GLN A 310 10.02 8.96 -41.97
C GLN A 310 11.18 7.96 -42.10
N LEU A 311 11.46 7.20 -41.02
CA LEU A 311 12.62 6.31 -40.92
C LEU A 311 13.99 7.02 -41.12
N ASP A 312 14.05 8.33 -40.94
CA ASP A 312 15.25 9.16 -41.14
C ASP A 312 15.60 9.92 -39.87
N GLY A 313 16.81 9.68 -39.32
CA GLY A 313 17.30 10.30 -38.12
C GLY A 313 17.40 11.83 -38.18
N ARG A 314 17.64 12.41 -39.35
CA ARG A 314 17.67 13.88 -39.56
C ARG A 314 16.26 14.47 -39.45
N VAL A 315 15.28 13.76 -40.01
CA VAL A 315 13.86 14.14 -39.89
C VAL A 315 13.43 14.03 -38.44
N ALA A 316 13.82 12.99 -37.74
CA ALA A 316 13.52 12.80 -36.28
C ALA A 316 14.05 13.96 -35.42
N LEU A 317 15.27 14.45 -35.69
CA LEU A 317 15.81 15.63 -35.01
C LEU A 317 14.99 16.90 -35.28
N GLN A 318 14.48 17.08 -36.51
CA GLN A 318 13.59 18.19 -36.84
C GLN A 318 12.19 18.04 -36.23
N VAL A 319 11.70 16.80 -36.14
CA VAL A 319 10.45 16.48 -35.45
C VAL A 319 10.55 16.85 -33.98
N ALA A 320 11.64 16.49 -33.30
CA ALA A 320 11.88 16.88 -31.93
C ALA A 320 11.84 18.40 -31.73
N ASP A 321 12.55 19.17 -32.60
CA ASP A 321 12.51 20.63 -32.56
C ASP A 321 11.10 21.19 -32.74
N ARG A 322 10.32 20.60 -33.66
CA ARG A 322 8.93 21.03 -33.89
C ARG A 322 8.02 20.74 -32.71
N LEU A 323 8.17 19.58 -32.06
CA LEU A 323 7.38 19.23 -30.90
C LEU A 323 7.73 20.15 -29.71
N ILE A 324 9.02 20.44 -29.50
CA ILE A 324 9.48 21.41 -28.50
C ILE A 324 8.87 22.79 -28.74
N ALA A 325 8.93 23.26 -30.00
CA ALA A 325 8.38 24.57 -30.40
C ALA A 325 6.84 24.66 -30.23
N LYS A 326 6.12 23.53 -30.30
CA LYS A 326 4.69 23.45 -30.04
C LYS A 326 4.36 23.42 -28.52
N GLY A 327 5.37 23.35 -27.67
CA GLY A 327 5.21 23.34 -26.23
C GLY A 327 4.49 22.08 -25.73
N VAL A 328 4.95 20.90 -26.13
CA VAL A 328 4.43 19.62 -25.61
C VAL A 328 4.87 19.42 -24.17
N ASP A 329 4.00 18.86 -23.36
CA ASP A 329 4.26 18.55 -21.94
C ASP A 329 4.98 17.21 -21.77
N LEU A 330 4.82 16.31 -22.76
CA LEU A 330 5.43 14.98 -22.81
C LEU A 330 5.72 14.64 -24.27
N ALA A 331 6.86 14.02 -24.54
CA ALA A 331 7.16 13.44 -25.85
C ALA A 331 7.15 11.91 -25.78
N ILE A 332 6.54 11.28 -26.76
CA ILE A 332 6.61 9.84 -27.01
C ILE A 332 7.46 9.69 -28.28
N GLU A 333 8.60 9.02 -28.18
CA GLU A 333 9.57 8.88 -29.26
C GLU A 333 9.67 7.43 -29.70
N TYR A 334 9.43 7.18 -30.98
CA TYR A 334 9.62 5.90 -31.61
C TYR A 334 10.68 6.03 -32.72
N GLN A 335 11.93 5.65 -32.38
CA GLN A 335 13.10 5.81 -33.24
C GLN A 335 14.04 4.62 -33.09
N ILE A 336 14.54 4.11 -34.23
CA ILE A 336 15.44 2.93 -34.30
C ILE A 336 16.92 3.28 -34.37
N ASP A 337 17.28 4.55 -34.60
CA ASP A 337 18.67 4.99 -34.69
C ASP A 337 19.22 5.36 -33.33
N GLU A 338 20.07 4.49 -32.77
CA GLU A 338 20.66 4.70 -31.43
C GLU A 338 21.52 5.98 -31.32
N GLN A 339 22.18 6.38 -32.41
CA GLN A 339 23.03 7.57 -32.42
C GLN A 339 22.18 8.84 -32.36
N VAL A 340 21.07 8.85 -33.06
CA VAL A 340 20.14 9.97 -33.07
C VAL A 340 19.29 10.02 -31.83
N GLY A 341 18.94 8.87 -31.26
CA GLY A 341 18.12 8.78 -30.05
C GLY A 341 18.69 9.60 -28.89
N SER A 342 20.00 9.50 -28.61
CA SER A 342 20.64 10.28 -27.56
C SER A 342 20.58 11.80 -27.80
N LEU A 343 20.69 12.25 -29.03
CA LEU A 343 20.59 13.67 -29.39
C LEU A 343 19.17 14.20 -29.24
N ILE A 344 18.17 13.39 -29.58
CA ILE A 344 16.76 13.71 -29.37
C ILE A 344 16.45 13.88 -27.89
N ILE A 345 16.89 12.93 -27.07
CA ILE A 345 16.70 12.99 -25.60
C ILE A 345 17.34 14.24 -25.02
N ASP A 346 18.56 14.59 -25.43
CA ASP A 346 19.23 15.81 -25.00
C ASP A 346 18.46 17.09 -25.34
N LYS A 347 17.83 17.16 -26.52
CA LYS A 347 16.99 18.29 -26.90
C LYS A 347 15.78 18.44 -25.96
N PHE A 348 14.99 17.37 -25.77
CA PHE A 348 13.84 17.39 -24.88
C PHE A 348 14.23 17.67 -23.42
N LYS A 349 15.32 17.07 -22.94
CA LYS A 349 15.84 17.31 -21.59
C LYS A 349 16.21 18.78 -21.35
N ARG A 350 16.87 19.45 -22.32
CA ARG A 350 17.17 20.89 -22.24
C ARG A 350 15.92 21.75 -22.24
N ALA A 351 14.85 21.30 -22.87
CA ALA A 351 13.54 21.94 -22.86
C ALA A 351 12.70 21.60 -21.61
N GLY A 352 13.19 20.73 -20.72
CA GLY A 352 12.45 20.28 -19.52
C GLY A 352 11.29 19.32 -19.84
N ILE A 353 11.25 18.72 -21.02
CA ILE A 353 10.18 17.85 -21.49
C ILE A 353 10.56 16.38 -21.25
N PRO A 354 9.79 15.62 -20.44
CA PRO A 354 10.01 14.19 -20.26
C PRO A 354 9.75 13.40 -21.56
N VAL A 355 10.46 12.26 -21.72
CA VAL A 355 10.34 11.42 -22.91
C VAL A 355 10.02 9.98 -22.53
N ILE A 356 9.08 9.39 -23.26
CA ILE A 356 8.83 7.94 -23.29
C ILE A 356 9.41 7.39 -24.59
N ALA A 357 10.36 6.45 -24.49
CA ALA A 357 10.89 5.73 -25.65
C ALA A 357 10.08 4.45 -25.87
N VAL A 358 9.53 4.31 -27.08
CA VAL A 358 8.72 3.14 -27.45
C VAL A 358 9.59 2.10 -28.14
N ASP A 359 9.48 0.85 -27.66
CA ASP A 359 10.08 -0.39 -28.20
C ASP A 359 11.61 -0.43 -28.22
N ILE A 360 12.28 0.69 -28.34
CA ILE A 360 13.75 0.78 -28.33
C ILE A 360 14.19 1.67 -27.17
N PRO A 361 14.94 1.13 -26.19
CA PRO A 361 15.34 1.89 -25.03
C PRO A 361 16.32 3.02 -25.43
N MET A 362 16.07 4.22 -24.89
CA MET A 362 16.94 5.39 -25.05
C MET A 362 17.42 5.86 -23.69
N VAL A 363 18.73 6.11 -23.57
CA VAL A 363 19.30 6.57 -22.30
C VAL A 363 18.75 7.95 -21.92
N GLY A 364 18.11 8.03 -20.76
CA GLY A 364 17.49 9.26 -20.26
C GLY A 364 15.99 9.40 -20.54
N ALA A 365 15.37 8.44 -21.24
CA ALA A 365 13.93 8.33 -21.42
C ALA A 365 13.34 7.23 -20.54
N THR A 366 12.04 7.31 -20.26
CA THR A 366 11.28 6.19 -19.71
C THR A 366 11.00 5.19 -20.82
N TYR A 367 11.43 3.94 -20.64
CA TYR A 367 11.21 2.89 -21.64
C TYR A 367 9.80 2.30 -21.53
N PHE A 368 9.14 2.16 -22.66
CA PHE A 368 7.88 1.43 -22.83
C PHE A 368 8.01 0.44 -23.99
N GLY A 369 7.92 -0.84 -23.72
CA GLY A 369 8.04 -1.87 -24.76
C GLY A 369 7.76 -3.27 -24.22
N VAL A 370 7.84 -4.25 -25.12
CA VAL A 370 7.63 -5.66 -24.81
C VAL A 370 8.92 -6.26 -24.24
N ASP A 371 8.79 -7.11 -23.23
CA ASP A 371 9.86 -8.00 -22.81
C ASP A 371 10.06 -9.10 -23.89
N HIS A 372 10.91 -8.80 -24.85
CA HIS A 372 11.17 -9.68 -26.01
C HIS A 372 11.72 -11.05 -25.62
N TYR A 373 12.47 -11.14 -24.52
CA TYR A 373 12.95 -12.43 -24.00
C TYR A 373 11.79 -13.29 -23.52
N ARG A 374 10.90 -12.71 -22.73
CA ARG A 374 9.72 -13.40 -22.21
C ARG A 374 8.73 -13.75 -23.31
N ALA A 375 8.51 -12.84 -24.25
CA ALA A 375 7.66 -13.06 -25.43
C ALA A 375 8.21 -14.21 -26.30
N GLY A 376 9.52 -14.21 -26.59
CA GLY A 376 10.18 -15.29 -27.32
C GLY A 376 10.14 -16.63 -26.60
N HIS A 377 10.32 -16.63 -25.28
CA HIS A 377 10.19 -17.85 -24.46
C HIS A 377 8.78 -18.41 -24.53
N MET A 378 7.75 -17.56 -24.39
CA MET A 378 6.34 -17.98 -24.49
C MET A 378 6.01 -18.56 -25.87
N ALA A 379 6.51 -17.94 -26.95
CA ALA A 379 6.31 -18.43 -28.32
C ALA A 379 7.05 -19.76 -28.61
N GLY A 380 8.19 -19.99 -27.93
CA GLY A 380 8.96 -21.22 -28.09
C GLY A 380 8.44 -22.41 -27.28
N VAL A 381 7.52 -22.18 -26.33
CA VAL A 381 6.89 -23.21 -25.48
C VAL A 381 5.49 -23.59 -25.99
N ALA A 382 4.88 -22.76 -26.85
CA ALA A 382 3.58 -23.00 -27.50
C ALA A 382 3.75 -23.87 -28.76
#